data_23fbac9b5b8e15246356c69f0ac52502
#
_entry.id   23fbac9b5b8e15246356c69f0ac52502
#
_cell.length_a   1.000
_cell.length_b   1.000
_cell.length_c   1.000
_cell.angle_alpha   90.00
_cell.angle_beta   90.00
_cell.angle_gamma   90.00
#
_symmetry.space_group_name_H-M   'P 1'
#
loop_
_entity.id
_entity.type
_entity.pdbx_description
1 polymer ?
#
loop_
_entity_poly.entity_id
_entity_poly.type
_entity_poly.pdbx_seq_one_letter_code
_entity_poly.pdbx_strand_id
1 'polypeptide(L)'
;MLLAVNAGGLKASTLLPGFPTHSFLAFALAVPFIQGALFSTMNAGTDLARDIQTGFLTRLSLTSLRGSALLAGQLAGIVALGLVQALFYIAVGLVAGVHFAAGFGGMLVLLGFAAVVSLGFGALGSFMALRTGSGEAIQGLFPLLFVFLFISSMNTPRNLIGVHWFKIAATINPVSYLIECVRSLIITGWDGQALALGFAVASAIAVASIAASTWALTRRMAR
;
A
#
# COMPACT_ATOMS: atom_id res chain seq x y z
N MET A 1 18.08 5.24 -5.37
CA MET A 1 19.18 5.48 -4.43
C MET A 1 19.08 4.57 -3.19
N LEU A 2 17.97 4.53 -2.44
CA LEU A 2 17.79 3.65 -1.27
C LEU A 2 18.00 2.16 -1.56
N LEU A 3 17.52 1.64 -2.70
CA LEU A 3 17.73 0.26 -3.14
C LEU A 3 19.22 -0.06 -3.39
N ALA A 4 19.98 0.89 -3.95
CA ALA A 4 21.41 0.70 -4.22
C ALA A 4 22.25 0.72 -2.93
N VAL A 5 21.92 1.60 -1.98
CA VAL A 5 22.60 1.67 -0.68
C VAL A 5 22.28 0.42 0.16
N ASN A 6 21.04 -0.04 0.17
CA ASN A 6 20.65 -1.28 0.86
C ASN A 6 21.22 -2.54 0.20
N ALA A 7 21.35 -2.58 -1.13
CA ALA A 7 21.94 -3.73 -1.83
C ALA A 7 23.42 -3.93 -1.49
N GLY A 8 24.18 -2.84 -1.24
CA GLY A 8 25.58 -2.93 -0.82
C GLY A 8 25.78 -3.26 0.66
N GLY A 9 24.98 -2.62 1.55
CA GLY A 9 25.17 -2.73 3.01
C GLY A 9 24.54 -3.96 3.66
N LEU A 10 23.43 -4.49 3.08
CA LEU A 10 22.68 -5.60 3.67
C LEU A 10 22.86 -6.94 2.91
N LYS A 11 23.77 -7.00 1.96
CA LYS A 11 24.11 -8.26 1.26
C LYS A 11 24.55 -9.36 2.25
N ALA A 12 25.14 -8.98 3.37
CA ALA A 12 25.55 -9.91 4.43
C ALA A 12 24.34 -10.60 5.12
N SER A 13 23.17 -9.98 5.14
CA SER A 13 21.97 -10.58 5.74
C SER A 13 21.43 -11.78 4.93
N THR A 14 21.71 -11.84 3.64
CA THR A 14 21.31 -12.98 2.78
C THR A 14 22.10 -14.25 3.08
N LEU A 15 23.21 -14.14 3.82
CA LEU A 15 24.05 -15.27 4.26
C LEU A 15 23.52 -15.91 5.55
N LEU A 16 22.53 -15.31 6.22
CA LEU A 16 21.95 -15.87 7.44
C LEU A 16 21.16 -17.15 7.11
N PRO A 17 21.34 -18.23 7.92
CA PRO A 17 20.53 -19.43 7.78
C PRO A 17 19.03 -19.12 7.90
N GLY A 18 18.23 -19.56 6.92
CA GLY A 18 16.78 -19.32 6.91
C GLY A 18 16.35 -18.01 6.22
N PHE A 19 17.26 -17.27 5.61
CA PHE A 19 16.88 -16.11 4.78
C PHE A 19 16.25 -16.61 3.46
N PRO A 20 15.09 -16.04 3.03
CA PRO A 20 14.25 -16.62 1.97
C PRO A 20 14.84 -16.53 0.56
N THR A 21 15.93 -15.79 0.35
CA THR A 21 16.54 -15.61 -0.99
C THR A 21 18.01 -15.22 -0.90
N HIS A 22 18.77 -15.57 -1.92
CA HIS A 22 20.16 -15.12 -2.09
C HIS A 22 20.28 -13.70 -2.70
N SER A 23 19.14 -13.12 -3.15
CA SER A 23 19.09 -11.77 -3.71
C SER A 23 18.42 -10.81 -2.73
N PHE A 24 19.20 -9.98 -2.08
CA PHE A 24 18.65 -8.91 -1.22
C PHE A 24 17.75 -7.95 -2.00
N LEU A 25 18.03 -7.74 -3.29
CA LEU A 25 17.23 -6.88 -4.15
C LEU A 25 15.80 -7.44 -4.32
N ALA A 26 15.67 -8.76 -4.57
CA ALA A 26 14.35 -9.42 -4.66
C ALA A 26 13.57 -9.30 -3.35
N PHE A 27 14.26 -9.43 -2.21
CA PHE A 27 13.65 -9.27 -0.88
C PHE A 27 13.19 -7.82 -0.63
N ALA A 28 14.03 -6.85 -0.98
CA ALA A 28 13.77 -5.44 -0.74
C ALA A 28 12.71 -4.85 -1.68
N LEU A 29 12.51 -5.43 -2.86
CA LEU A 29 11.58 -4.92 -3.88
C LEU A 29 10.13 -4.88 -3.40
N ALA A 30 9.73 -5.77 -2.48
CA ALA A 30 8.38 -5.77 -1.91
C ALA A 30 8.06 -4.50 -1.10
N VAL A 31 9.09 -3.88 -0.50
CA VAL A 31 8.90 -2.70 0.35
C VAL A 31 8.41 -1.47 -0.44
N PRO A 32 9.02 -1.07 -1.58
CA PRO A 32 8.55 0.03 -2.39
C PRO A 32 7.10 -0.13 -2.89
N PHE A 33 6.65 -1.36 -3.14
CA PHE A 33 5.24 -1.63 -3.51
C PHE A 33 4.28 -1.14 -2.43
N ILE A 34 4.51 -1.52 -1.19
CA ILE A 34 3.64 -1.14 -0.08
C ILE A 34 3.85 0.32 0.33
N GLN A 35 5.08 0.79 0.30
CA GLN A 35 5.40 2.20 0.56
C GLN A 35 4.69 3.13 -0.43
N GLY A 36 4.60 2.73 -1.70
CA GLY A 36 3.85 3.48 -2.70
C GLY A 36 2.36 3.59 -2.39
N ALA A 37 1.75 2.53 -1.86
CA ALA A 37 0.35 2.58 -1.42
C ALA A 37 0.16 3.53 -0.22
N LEU A 38 1.12 3.59 0.71
CA LEU A 38 1.09 4.57 1.80
C LEU A 38 1.18 6.02 1.27
N PHE A 39 2.01 6.27 0.27
CA PHE A 39 2.06 7.57 -0.40
C PHE A 39 0.76 7.89 -1.14
N SER A 40 0.10 6.90 -1.74
CA SER A 40 -1.23 7.08 -2.34
C SER A 40 -2.26 7.59 -1.35
N THR A 41 -2.21 7.14 -0.08
CA THR A 41 -3.09 7.65 0.99
C THR A 41 -2.92 9.15 1.17
N MET A 42 -1.68 9.61 1.21
CA MET A 42 -1.39 11.03 1.40
C MET A 42 -1.84 11.87 0.20
N ASN A 43 -1.47 11.43 -1.01
CA ASN A 43 -1.80 12.17 -2.23
C ASN A 43 -3.32 12.26 -2.39
N ALA A 44 -4.03 11.14 -2.29
CA ALA A 44 -5.49 11.10 -2.36
C ALA A 44 -6.17 11.98 -1.31
N GLY A 45 -5.67 11.92 -0.09
CA GLY A 45 -6.19 12.72 1.01
C GLY A 45 -5.92 14.21 0.82
N THR A 46 -4.69 14.57 0.47
CA THR A 46 -4.31 15.98 0.28
C THR A 46 -5.04 16.62 -0.90
N ASP A 47 -5.17 15.91 -2.03
CA ASP A 47 -5.89 16.38 -3.20
C ASP A 47 -7.38 16.62 -2.88
N LEU A 48 -8.03 15.67 -2.21
CA LEU A 48 -9.43 15.83 -1.80
C LEU A 48 -9.60 16.94 -0.75
N ALA A 49 -8.67 17.07 0.19
CA ALA A 49 -8.70 18.17 1.16
C ALA A 49 -8.59 19.53 0.47
N ARG A 50 -7.74 19.63 -0.56
CA ARG A 50 -7.62 20.84 -1.39
C ARG A 50 -8.91 21.15 -2.14
N ASP A 51 -9.56 20.14 -2.72
CA ASP A 51 -10.86 20.29 -3.39
C ASP A 51 -11.94 20.79 -2.43
N ILE A 52 -11.89 20.34 -1.18
CA ILE A 52 -12.78 20.82 -0.12
C ILE A 52 -12.49 22.29 0.21
N GLN A 53 -11.23 22.66 0.42
CA GLN A 53 -10.81 24.02 0.80
C GLN A 53 -11.07 25.04 -0.30
N THR A 54 -10.93 24.66 -1.57
CA THR A 54 -11.19 25.53 -2.72
C THR A 54 -12.69 25.66 -3.05
N GLY A 55 -13.55 24.95 -2.33
CA GLY A 55 -15.00 24.94 -2.56
C GLY A 55 -15.39 24.19 -3.86
N PHE A 56 -14.49 23.42 -4.45
CA PHE A 56 -14.77 22.64 -5.65
C PHE A 56 -15.87 21.62 -5.39
N LEU A 57 -15.82 20.92 -4.28
CA LEU A 57 -16.88 19.96 -3.85
C LEU A 57 -18.25 20.65 -3.68
N THR A 58 -18.28 21.86 -3.13
CA THR A 58 -19.52 22.61 -2.93
C THR A 58 -20.11 23.02 -4.28
N ARG A 59 -19.28 23.44 -5.24
CA ARG A 59 -19.75 23.76 -6.60
C ARG A 59 -20.24 22.51 -7.33
N LEU A 60 -19.58 21.39 -7.12
CA LEU A 60 -19.96 20.13 -7.73
C LEU A 60 -21.27 19.56 -7.16
N SER A 61 -21.57 19.81 -5.88
CA SER A 61 -22.84 19.43 -5.25
C SER A 61 -24.06 20.17 -5.82
N LEU A 62 -23.85 21.30 -6.49
CA LEU A 62 -24.89 22.05 -7.21
C LEU A 62 -25.22 21.45 -8.59
N THR A 63 -24.42 20.47 -9.05
CA THR A 63 -24.69 19.75 -10.29
C THR A 63 -25.51 18.49 -10.01
N SER A 64 -26.08 17.87 -11.06
CA SER A 64 -26.85 16.62 -10.96
C SER A 64 -25.97 15.38 -10.66
N LEU A 65 -24.67 15.56 -10.41
CA LEU A 65 -23.76 14.45 -10.13
C LEU A 65 -23.99 13.87 -8.73
N ARG A 66 -24.08 12.55 -8.68
CA ARG A 66 -24.17 11.83 -7.41
C ARG A 66 -22.79 11.84 -6.70
N GLY A 67 -22.76 12.12 -5.40
CA GLY A 67 -21.51 12.10 -4.62
C GLY A 67 -20.74 10.77 -4.71
N SER A 68 -21.45 9.65 -4.89
CA SER A 68 -20.82 8.35 -5.14
C SER A 68 -20.02 8.29 -6.45
N ALA A 69 -20.47 8.99 -7.49
CA ALA A 69 -19.74 9.06 -8.76
C ALA A 69 -18.43 9.85 -8.62
N LEU A 70 -18.44 10.89 -7.81
CA LEU A 70 -17.24 11.67 -7.49
C LEU A 70 -16.20 10.80 -6.77
N LEU A 71 -16.62 10.12 -5.70
CA LEU A 71 -15.73 9.23 -4.93
C LEU A 71 -15.19 8.10 -5.81
N ALA A 72 -16.06 7.50 -6.65
CA ALA A 72 -15.64 6.45 -7.58
C ALA A 72 -14.61 6.95 -8.59
N GLY A 73 -14.80 8.15 -9.15
CA GLY A 73 -13.84 8.76 -10.08
C GLY A 73 -12.47 9.01 -9.44
N GLN A 74 -12.48 9.54 -8.21
CA GLN A 74 -11.26 9.75 -7.44
C GLN A 74 -10.53 8.43 -7.14
N LEU A 75 -11.26 7.42 -6.67
CA LEU A 75 -10.70 6.11 -6.37
C LEU A 75 -10.15 5.41 -7.63
N ALA A 76 -10.82 5.56 -8.77
CA ALA A 76 -10.33 5.06 -10.06
C ALA A 76 -9.00 5.71 -10.45
N GLY A 77 -8.85 7.02 -10.26
CA GLY A 77 -7.58 7.73 -10.49
C GLY A 77 -6.45 7.21 -9.60
N ILE A 78 -6.75 6.94 -8.32
CA ILE A 78 -5.77 6.39 -7.36
C ILE A 78 -5.35 4.98 -7.77
N VAL A 79 -6.29 4.13 -8.16
CA VAL A 79 -5.99 2.77 -8.65
C VAL A 79 -5.14 2.83 -9.92
N ALA A 80 -5.45 3.72 -10.86
CA ALA A 80 -4.67 3.90 -12.07
C ALA A 80 -3.21 4.30 -11.75
N LEU A 81 -3.00 5.25 -10.85
CA LEU A 81 -1.66 5.63 -10.38
C LEU A 81 -0.95 4.47 -9.68
N GLY A 82 -1.65 3.72 -8.84
CA GLY A 82 -1.12 2.54 -8.16
C GLY A 82 -0.68 1.45 -9.14
N LEU A 83 -1.45 1.23 -10.20
CA LEU A 83 -1.08 0.29 -11.27
C LEU A 83 0.15 0.75 -12.05
N VAL A 84 0.22 2.04 -12.43
CA VAL A 84 1.40 2.62 -13.09
C VAL A 84 2.64 2.44 -12.23
N GLN A 85 2.52 2.71 -10.92
CA GLN A 85 3.61 2.53 -9.97
C GLN A 85 4.02 1.06 -9.83
N ALA A 86 3.07 0.13 -9.76
CA ALA A 86 3.34 -1.30 -9.70
C ALA A 86 4.04 -1.79 -10.97
N LEU A 87 3.59 -1.35 -12.15
CA LEU A 87 4.25 -1.64 -13.42
C LEU A 87 5.69 -1.11 -13.44
N PHE A 88 5.91 0.09 -12.93
CA PHE A 88 7.26 0.66 -12.82
C PHE A 88 8.16 -0.19 -11.94
N TYR A 89 7.69 -0.65 -10.76
CA TYR A 89 8.50 -1.50 -9.88
C TYR A 89 8.75 -2.88 -10.48
N ILE A 90 7.77 -3.47 -11.18
CA ILE A 90 7.98 -4.72 -11.92
C ILE A 90 9.05 -4.52 -13.00
N ALA A 91 8.97 -3.45 -13.78
CA ALA A 91 9.95 -3.15 -14.83
C ALA A 91 11.35 -2.95 -14.25
N VAL A 92 11.48 -2.17 -13.16
CA VAL A 92 12.74 -1.98 -12.45
C VAL A 92 13.29 -3.31 -11.94
N GLY A 93 12.44 -4.16 -11.37
CA GLY A 93 12.84 -5.49 -10.89
C GLY A 93 13.39 -6.37 -12.02
N LEU A 94 12.70 -6.40 -13.16
CA LEU A 94 13.14 -7.17 -14.35
C LEU A 94 14.47 -6.65 -14.91
N VAL A 95 14.61 -5.33 -15.08
CA VAL A 95 15.86 -4.70 -15.54
C VAL A 95 17.01 -4.96 -14.58
N ALA A 96 16.75 -5.00 -13.29
CA ALA A 96 17.73 -5.31 -12.25
C ALA A 96 18.02 -6.81 -12.10
N GLY A 97 17.46 -7.66 -12.97
CA GLY A 97 17.71 -9.10 -12.99
C GLY A 97 16.99 -9.90 -11.91
N VAL A 98 15.94 -9.34 -11.31
CA VAL A 98 15.09 -10.06 -10.35
C VAL A 98 14.22 -11.06 -11.11
N HIS A 99 14.37 -12.35 -10.78
CA HIS A 99 13.50 -13.39 -11.30
C HIS A 99 12.25 -13.49 -10.40
N PHE A 100 11.09 -13.22 -10.99
CA PHE A 100 9.81 -13.40 -10.32
C PHE A 100 9.46 -14.88 -10.27
N ALA A 101 9.53 -15.49 -9.10
CA ALA A 101 9.35 -16.94 -8.94
C ALA A 101 7.94 -17.42 -9.39
N ALA A 102 6.93 -16.58 -9.27
CA ALA A 102 5.57 -16.87 -9.74
C ALA A 102 5.38 -16.63 -11.26
N GLY A 103 6.42 -16.22 -12.00
CA GLY A 103 6.39 -15.99 -13.43
C GLY A 103 5.43 -14.88 -13.87
N PHE A 104 5.02 -14.90 -15.15
CA PHE A 104 4.13 -13.87 -15.71
C PHE A 104 2.76 -13.84 -15.02
N GLY A 105 2.18 -15.00 -14.67
CA GLY A 105 0.93 -15.08 -13.93
C GLY A 105 1.01 -14.38 -12.56
N GLY A 106 2.15 -14.54 -11.87
CA GLY A 106 2.41 -13.86 -10.61
C GLY A 106 2.49 -12.33 -10.74
N MET A 107 3.04 -11.83 -11.85
CA MET A 107 3.07 -10.38 -12.12
C MET A 107 1.65 -9.81 -12.32
N LEU A 108 0.75 -10.54 -13.00
CA LEU A 108 -0.65 -10.14 -13.14
C LEU A 108 -1.38 -10.12 -11.79
N VAL A 109 -1.16 -11.14 -10.96
CA VAL A 109 -1.71 -11.17 -9.58
C VAL A 109 -1.15 -10.02 -8.74
N LEU A 110 0.13 -9.70 -8.90
CA LEU A 110 0.77 -8.57 -8.22
C LEU A 110 0.15 -7.23 -8.62
N LEU A 111 -0.20 -7.05 -9.91
CA LEU A 111 -0.95 -5.87 -10.38
C LEU A 111 -2.35 -5.80 -9.77
N GLY A 112 -3.08 -6.93 -9.77
CA GLY A 112 -4.38 -7.02 -9.11
C GLY A 112 -4.30 -6.70 -7.61
N PHE A 113 -3.28 -7.22 -6.94
CA PHE A 113 -3.01 -6.91 -5.53
C PHE A 113 -2.70 -5.43 -5.32
N ALA A 114 -1.85 -4.84 -6.15
CA ALA A 114 -1.55 -3.40 -6.10
C ALA A 114 -2.80 -2.53 -6.29
N ALA A 115 -3.72 -2.93 -7.17
CA ALA A 115 -4.99 -2.23 -7.35
C ALA A 115 -5.84 -2.25 -6.06
N VAL A 116 -5.98 -3.42 -5.42
CA VAL A 116 -6.75 -3.57 -4.15
C VAL A 116 -6.11 -2.78 -3.03
N VAL A 117 -4.79 -2.84 -2.89
CA VAL A 117 -4.05 -2.10 -1.86
C VAL A 117 -4.17 -0.59 -2.09
N SER A 118 -3.97 -0.11 -3.33
CA SER A 118 -4.12 1.30 -3.68
C SER A 118 -5.54 1.81 -3.44
N LEU A 119 -6.54 1.00 -3.76
CA LEU A 119 -7.95 1.31 -3.48
C LEU A 119 -8.20 1.49 -1.98
N GLY A 120 -7.71 0.55 -1.17
CA GLY A 120 -7.88 0.58 0.29
C GLY A 120 -7.21 1.77 0.94
N PHE A 121 -5.95 1.97 0.65
CA PHE A 121 -5.16 3.08 1.20
C PHE A 121 -5.60 4.44 0.65
N GLY A 122 -5.95 4.53 -0.63
CA GLY A 122 -6.50 5.75 -1.22
C GLY A 122 -7.85 6.13 -0.62
N ALA A 123 -8.74 5.15 -0.41
CA ALA A 123 -10.01 5.39 0.28
C ALA A 123 -9.79 5.84 1.75
N LEU A 124 -8.77 5.31 2.44
CA LEU A 124 -8.40 5.77 3.78
C LEU A 124 -7.99 7.25 3.77
N GLY A 125 -7.17 7.67 2.81
CA GLY A 125 -6.81 9.07 2.61
C GLY A 125 -8.02 9.96 2.35
N SER A 126 -8.92 9.50 1.47
CA SER A 126 -10.19 10.20 1.17
C SER A 126 -11.08 10.33 2.41
N PHE A 127 -11.19 9.28 3.24
CA PHE A 127 -11.90 9.34 4.51
C PHE A 127 -11.33 10.42 5.44
N MET A 128 -10.00 10.44 5.59
CA MET A 128 -9.32 11.44 6.41
C MET A 128 -9.58 12.86 5.91
N ALA A 129 -9.51 13.09 4.60
CA ALA A 129 -9.80 14.37 3.98
C ALA A 129 -11.24 14.84 4.26
N LEU A 130 -12.21 13.94 4.09
CA LEU A 130 -13.62 14.23 4.35
C LEU A 130 -13.89 14.56 5.82
N ARG A 131 -13.14 14.00 6.74
CA ARG A 131 -13.28 14.24 8.19
C ARG A 131 -12.58 15.52 8.64
N THR A 132 -11.35 15.76 8.20
CA THR A 132 -10.53 16.89 8.64
C THR A 132 -10.71 18.14 7.79
N GLY A 133 -10.90 17.97 6.49
CA GLY A 133 -10.91 19.06 5.51
C GLY A 133 -9.56 19.78 5.36
N SER A 134 -8.48 19.21 5.91
CA SER A 134 -7.15 19.82 5.94
C SER A 134 -6.08 18.87 5.39
N GLY A 135 -5.33 19.33 4.39
CA GLY A 135 -4.18 18.61 3.86
C GLY A 135 -3.04 18.48 4.87
N GLU A 136 -2.87 19.48 5.75
CA GLU A 136 -1.87 19.47 6.81
C GLU A 136 -2.14 18.35 7.83
N ALA A 137 -3.41 18.16 8.22
CA ALA A 137 -3.80 17.08 9.12
C ALA A 137 -3.50 15.70 8.53
N ILE A 138 -3.65 15.54 7.20
CA ILE A 138 -3.33 14.29 6.50
C ILE A 138 -1.82 14.07 6.47
N GLN A 139 -1.04 15.11 6.19
CA GLN A 139 0.43 15.04 6.22
C GLN A 139 0.95 14.70 7.63
N GLY A 140 0.29 15.21 8.67
CA GLY A 140 0.63 14.88 10.06
C GLY A 140 0.41 13.40 10.44
N LEU A 141 -0.44 12.66 9.68
CA LEU A 141 -0.62 11.21 9.87
C LEU A 141 0.45 10.36 9.19
N PHE A 142 1.25 10.95 8.30
CA PHE A 142 2.27 10.21 7.56
C PHE A 142 3.31 9.51 8.46
N PRO A 143 3.87 10.15 9.49
CA PRO A 143 4.78 9.47 10.40
C PRO A 143 4.16 8.22 11.05
N LEU A 144 2.86 8.28 11.37
CA LEU A 144 2.14 7.14 11.94
C LEU A 144 2.07 5.97 10.97
N LEU A 145 1.75 6.22 9.70
CA LEU A 145 1.74 5.18 8.66
C LEU A 145 3.14 4.56 8.46
N PHE A 146 4.19 5.38 8.56
CA PHE A 146 5.57 4.91 8.51
C PHE A 146 5.94 4.04 9.73
N VAL A 147 5.45 4.37 10.92
CA VAL A 147 5.64 3.53 12.11
C VAL A 147 5.08 2.12 11.85
N PHE A 148 3.89 1.99 11.28
CA PHE A 148 3.35 0.68 10.89
C PHE A 148 4.25 -0.06 9.90
N LEU A 149 4.83 0.65 8.93
CA LEU A 149 5.76 0.06 7.98
C LEU A 149 7.04 -0.43 8.68
N PHE A 150 7.62 0.35 9.57
CA PHE A 150 8.86 -0.01 10.28
C PHE A 150 8.66 -1.15 11.30
N ILE A 151 7.48 -1.24 11.94
CA ILE A 151 7.12 -2.34 12.85
C ILE A 151 6.62 -3.58 12.10
N SER A 152 6.73 -3.62 10.78
CA SER A 152 6.34 -4.77 9.96
C SER A 152 7.52 -5.71 9.68
N SER A 153 7.24 -6.79 8.95
CA SER A 153 8.28 -7.69 8.42
C SER A 153 9.11 -7.08 7.27
N MET A 154 9.22 -5.74 7.20
CA MET A 154 9.87 -5.02 6.12
C MET A 154 11.35 -5.42 5.96
N ASN A 155 12.10 -5.39 7.04
CA ASN A 155 13.56 -5.61 7.02
C ASN A 155 13.96 -7.06 7.30
N THR A 156 13.11 -7.80 8.02
CA THR A 156 13.43 -9.16 8.47
C THR A 156 12.19 -10.04 8.39
N PRO A 157 12.27 -11.24 7.80
CA PRO A 157 11.19 -12.21 7.83
C PRO A 157 10.76 -12.49 9.28
N ARG A 158 9.45 -12.66 9.53
CA ARG A 158 8.90 -12.85 10.90
C ARG A 158 9.52 -14.01 11.67
N ASN A 159 9.91 -15.09 10.97
CA ASN A 159 10.56 -16.25 11.55
C ASN A 159 11.98 -15.96 12.08
N LEU A 160 12.66 -14.96 11.54
CA LEU A 160 14.03 -14.56 11.93
C LEU A 160 14.05 -13.40 12.94
N ILE A 161 12.89 -12.87 13.33
CA ILE A 161 12.81 -11.83 14.37
C ILE A 161 13.08 -12.48 15.73
N GLY A 162 14.26 -12.19 16.30
CA GLY A 162 14.69 -12.72 17.59
C GLY A 162 14.05 -12.03 18.80
N VAL A 163 13.58 -10.78 18.65
CA VAL A 163 13.00 -9.99 19.73
C VAL A 163 11.50 -10.28 19.85
N HIS A 164 11.07 -10.87 20.98
CA HIS A 164 9.73 -11.39 21.18
C HIS A 164 8.61 -10.34 20.98
N TRP A 165 8.73 -9.16 21.61
CA TRP A 165 7.73 -8.11 21.48
C TRP A 165 7.60 -7.60 20.05
N PHE A 166 8.73 -7.48 19.33
CA PHE A 166 8.74 -7.01 17.94
C PHE A 166 8.09 -8.06 17.01
N LYS A 167 8.33 -9.35 17.26
CA LYS A 167 7.68 -10.44 16.55
C LYS A 167 6.16 -10.42 16.72
N ILE A 168 5.66 -10.19 17.93
CA ILE A 168 4.22 -10.03 18.19
C ILE A 168 3.67 -8.82 17.45
N ALA A 169 4.33 -7.67 17.56
CA ALA A 169 3.91 -6.44 16.89
C ALA A 169 3.87 -6.62 15.37
N ALA A 170 4.90 -7.21 14.76
CA ALA A 170 4.93 -7.53 13.33
C ALA A 170 3.86 -8.55 12.91
N THR A 171 3.45 -9.46 13.81
CA THR A 171 2.40 -10.45 13.51
C THR A 171 1.01 -9.83 13.55
N ILE A 172 0.76 -8.87 14.44
CA ILE A 172 -0.52 -8.14 14.51
C ILE A 172 -0.63 -7.09 13.40
N ASN A 173 0.49 -6.61 12.88
CA ASN A 173 0.54 -5.54 11.91
C ASN A 173 0.02 -6.00 10.53
N PRO A 174 -1.06 -5.37 10.00
CA PRO A 174 -1.60 -5.73 8.69
C PRO A 174 -0.60 -5.52 7.55
N VAL A 175 0.30 -4.54 7.66
CA VAL A 175 1.31 -4.25 6.64
C VAL A 175 2.27 -5.42 6.43
N SER A 176 2.54 -6.23 7.45
CA SER A 176 3.38 -7.43 7.33
C SER A 176 2.80 -8.43 6.33
N TYR A 177 1.49 -8.66 6.39
CA TYR A 177 0.80 -9.60 5.47
C TYR A 177 0.81 -9.08 4.03
N LEU A 178 0.68 -7.76 3.85
CA LEU A 178 0.78 -7.15 2.53
C LEU A 178 2.18 -7.33 1.92
N ILE A 179 3.23 -7.10 2.72
CA ILE A 179 4.62 -7.26 2.28
C ILE A 179 4.91 -8.74 1.97
N GLU A 180 4.45 -9.66 2.80
CA GLU A 180 4.66 -11.10 2.60
C GLU A 180 3.94 -11.63 1.37
N CYS A 181 2.75 -11.13 1.06
CA CYS A 181 2.04 -11.44 -0.18
C CYS A 181 2.87 -11.03 -1.42
N VAL A 182 3.41 -9.82 -1.43
CA VAL A 182 4.28 -9.36 -2.53
C VAL A 182 5.55 -10.18 -2.60
N ARG A 183 6.19 -10.48 -1.45
CA ARG A 183 7.40 -11.30 -1.38
C ARG A 183 7.18 -12.72 -1.87
N SER A 184 6.05 -13.33 -1.55
CA SER A 184 5.77 -14.68 -2.02
C SER A 184 5.80 -14.74 -3.55
N LEU A 185 5.15 -13.82 -4.24
CA LEU A 185 5.13 -13.77 -5.70
C LEU A 185 6.50 -13.50 -6.33
N ILE A 186 7.36 -12.74 -5.63
CA ILE A 186 8.69 -12.41 -6.13
C ILE A 186 9.69 -13.54 -5.86
N ILE A 187 9.65 -14.16 -4.66
CA ILE A 187 10.73 -15.02 -4.14
C ILE A 187 10.37 -16.50 -4.12
N THR A 188 9.23 -16.86 -3.52
CA THR A 188 8.82 -18.25 -3.29
C THR A 188 7.89 -18.80 -4.35
N GLY A 189 7.20 -17.93 -5.08
CA GLY A 189 6.20 -18.30 -6.08
C GLY A 189 4.78 -18.30 -5.49
N TRP A 190 4.02 -19.35 -5.80
CA TRP A 190 2.61 -19.47 -5.42
C TRP A 190 2.43 -20.00 -4.00
N ASP A 191 2.68 -19.16 -2.99
CA ASP A 191 2.35 -19.47 -1.60
C ASP A 191 0.88 -19.10 -1.31
N GLY A 192 0.01 -20.11 -1.31
CA GLY A 192 -1.43 -19.93 -1.12
C GLY A 192 -1.79 -19.27 0.21
N GLN A 193 -1.05 -19.53 1.28
CA GLN A 193 -1.31 -18.94 2.60
C GLN A 193 -0.96 -17.45 2.62
N ALA A 194 0.24 -17.09 2.13
CA ALA A 194 0.67 -15.70 2.07
C ALA A 194 -0.24 -14.86 1.15
N LEU A 195 -0.65 -15.42 0.01
CA LEU A 195 -1.58 -14.78 -0.91
C LEU A 195 -2.97 -14.60 -0.28
N ALA A 196 -3.55 -15.66 0.29
CA ALA A 196 -4.87 -15.58 0.91
C ALA A 196 -4.93 -14.55 2.04
N LEU A 197 -3.95 -14.56 2.95
CA LEU A 197 -3.88 -13.60 4.05
C LEU A 197 -3.63 -12.17 3.56
N GLY A 198 -2.72 -11.99 2.59
CA GLY A 198 -2.45 -10.67 2.03
C GLY A 198 -3.67 -10.06 1.32
N PHE A 199 -4.36 -10.83 0.46
CA PHE A 199 -5.58 -10.39 -0.20
C PHE A 199 -6.73 -10.17 0.80
N ALA A 200 -6.89 -11.04 1.80
CA ALA A 200 -7.90 -10.86 2.84
C ALA A 200 -7.71 -9.55 3.60
N VAL A 201 -6.48 -9.27 4.04
CA VAL A 201 -6.14 -8.03 4.75
C VAL A 201 -6.31 -6.80 3.85
N ALA A 202 -5.81 -6.86 2.60
CA ALA A 202 -5.96 -5.76 1.64
C ALA A 202 -7.45 -5.46 1.36
N SER A 203 -8.25 -6.50 1.14
CA SER A 203 -9.69 -6.37 0.89
C SER A 203 -10.44 -5.85 2.11
N ALA A 204 -10.08 -6.31 3.32
CA ALA A 204 -10.67 -5.80 4.56
C ALA A 204 -10.39 -4.30 4.75
N ILE A 205 -9.15 -3.86 4.51
CA ILE A 205 -8.78 -2.44 4.53
C ILE A 205 -9.58 -1.67 3.47
N ALA A 206 -9.68 -2.19 2.24
CA ALA A 206 -10.40 -1.53 1.15
C ALA A 206 -11.89 -1.37 1.47
N VAL A 207 -12.55 -2.43 1.91
CA VAL A 207 -13.98 -2.40 2.27
C VAL A 207 -14.24 -1.44 3.42
N ALA A 208 -13.46 -1.53 4.50
CA ALA A 208 -13.61 -0.66 5.66
C ALA A 208 -13.38 0.82 5.30
N SER A 209 -12.34 1.11 4.52
CA SER A 209 -11.99 2.48 4.11
C SER A 209 -13.02 3.08 3.14
N ILE A 210 -13.52 2.29 2.18
CA ILE A 210 -14.58 2.73 1.24
C ILE A 210 -15.88 3.01 2.01
N ALA A 211 -16.28 2.10 2.91
CA ALA A 211 -17.47 2.29 3.72
C ALA A 211 -17.36 3.57 4.59
N ALA A 212 -16.21 3.77 5.23
CA ALA A 212 -15.94 4.97 6.02
C ALA A 212 -15.96 6.25 5.17
N SER A 213 -15.36 6.22 3.98
CA SER A 213 -15.34 7.36 3.04
C SER A 213 -16.74 7.70 2.55
N THR A 214 -17.52 6.70 2.16
CA THR A 214 -18.91 6.88 1.71
C THR A 214 -19.76 7.48 2.83
N TRP A 215 -19.64 6.95 4.04
CA TRP A 215 -20.35 7.49 5.20
C TRP A 215 -19.94 8.94 5.52
N ALA A 216 -18.65 9.26 5.46
CA ALA A 216 -18.16 10.62 5.70
C ALA A 216 -18.66 11.59 4.63
N LEU A 217 -18.69 11.16 3.36
CA LEU A 217 -19.17 11.95 2.24
C LEU A 217 -20.67 12.25 2.37
N THR A 218 -21.50 11.24 2.65
CA THR A 218 -22.95 11.43 2.81
C THR A 218 -23.27 12.40 3.95
N ARG A 219 -22.55 12.31 5.08
CA ARG A 219 -22.74 13.25 6.20
C ARG A 219 -22.27 14.67 5.86
N ARG A 220 -21.27 14.83 5.01
CA ARG A 220 -20.79 16.15 4.61
C ARG A 220 -21.72 16.82 3.61
N MET A 221 -22.35 16.06 2.72
CA MET A 221 -23.30 16.57 1.72
C MET A 221 -24.68 16.87 2.33
N ALA A 222 -24.99 16.32 3.51
CA ALA A 222 -26.25 16.56 4.24
C ALA A 222 -26.22 17.81 5.14
N ARG A 223 -25.07 18.47 5.24
CA ARG A 223 -24.87 19.72 5.99
C ARG A 223 -24.85 20.92 5.07
#